data_c83b9017f95857c8c3b8b831708c2682
#
_entry.id   c83b9017f95857c8c3b8b831708c2682
#
_cell.length_a   1.000
_cell.length_b   1.000
_cell.length_c   1.000
_cell.angle_alpha   90.00
_cell.angle_beta   90.00
_cell.angle_gamma   90.00
#
_symmetry.space_group_name_H-M   'P 1'
#
loop_
_entity.id
_entity.type
_entity.pdbx_description
1 polymer ?
#
loop_
_entity_poly.entity_id
_entity_poly.type
_entity_poly.pdbx_seq_one_letter_code
_entity_poly.pdbx_strand_id
1 'polypeptide(L)'
;MSEKPVRNILVVVKARVAAAAALGKTICEWLRKRGSHVQMLFAGLELAPYLTPPVDLIVVLGGDGTILGVARKVVGLEIPLVCINFGRVGFLSDIEPEDWEKGLEEVLDTDYCRRTTALAWQLTRYGHVVGKGFAVNDVVLSRAAMARLVCADIFVNNELMGSVRADGFLLSTPIGSSGYSVGAGGPLLSPEIRGVAFVPICPFLNTIPPMVFPCATIFRFELKPGTTESYLTVGGQEGQLMQTHDILEV
;
A
#
# COMPACT_ATOMS: atom_id res chain seq x y z
N MET A 1 17.14 22.93 1.66
CA MET A 1 16.50 22.30 2.85
C MET A 1 17.64 21.96 3.78
N SER A 2 17.58 22.35 5.07
CA SER A 2 18.65 22.15 6.05
C SER A 2 18.85 20.65 6.28
N GLU A 3 20.06 20.16 6.03
CA GLU A 3 20.50 18.81 6.36
C GLU A 3 20.36 18.57 7.87
N LYS A 4 19.28 17.99 8.30
CA LYS A 4 19.22 17.43 9.66
C LYS A 4 19.83 16.05 9.62
N PRO A 5 20.90 15.78 10.37
CA PRO A 5 21.39 14.42 10.50
C PRO A 5 20.26 13.53 11.03
N VAL A 6 20.05 12.38 10.43
CA VAL A 6 19.06 11.38 10.88
C VAL A 6 19.40 10.99 12.33
N ARG A 7 18.49 11.25 13.26
CA ARG A 7 18.74 11.06 14.70
C ARG A 7 17.90 9.94 15.29
N ASN A 8 16.66 9.75 14.82
CA ASN A 8 15.73 8.75 15.35
C ASN A 8 15.42 7.73 14.25
N ILE A 9 15.86 6.50 14.40
CA ILE A 9 15.68 5.44 13.42
C ILE A 9 14.89 4.30 14.03
N LEU A 10 13.85 3.85 13.31
CA LEU A 10 13.11 2.66 13.66
C LEU A 10 13.51 1.51 12.74
N VAL A 11 13.99 0.41 13.30
CA VAL A 11 14.32 -0.82 12.57
C VAL A 11 13.17 -1.80 12.73
N VAL A 12 12.48 -2.12 11.64
CA VAL A 12 11.36 -3.07 11.63
C VAL A 12 11.80 -4.37 10.99
N VAL A 13 11.71 -5.46 11.74
CA VAL A 13 12.24 -6.76 11.35
C VAL A 13 11.10 -7.74 11.09
N LYS A 14 11.18 -8.49 9.99
CA LYS A 14 10.23 -9.57 9.68
C LYS A 14 10.19 -10.60 10.81
N ALA A 15 9.01 -10.84 11.35
CA ALA A 15 8.82 -11.83 12.40
C ALA A 15 9.19 -13.25 11.93
N ARG A 16 9.71 -14.06 12.85
CA ARG A 16 10.06 -15.48 12.64
C ARG A 16 11.15 -15.75 11.59
N VAL A 17 11.97 -14.75 11.25
CA VAL A 17 13.15 -14.91 10.37
C VAL A 17 14.40 -14.60 11.19
N ALA A 18 15.10 -15.65 11.65
CA ALA A 18 16.25 -15.51 12.54
C ALA A 18 17.39 -14.68 11.94
N ALA A 19 17.68 -14.85 10.64
CA ALA A 19 18.69 -14.08 9.95
C ALA A 19 18.36 -12.58 9.93
N ALA A 20 17.10 -12.21 9.65
CA ALA A 20 16.66 -10.82 9.69
C ALA A 20 16.78 -10.22 11.11
N ALA A 21 16.45 -11.00 12.14
CA ALA A 21 16.58 -10.56 13.53
C ALA A 21 18.03 -10.37 13.94
N ALA A 22 18.94 -11.25 13.51
CA ALA A 22 20.38 -11.12 13.76
C ALA A 22 20.95 -9.87 13.07
N LEU A 23 20.67 -9.70 11.77
CA LEU A 23 21.12 -8.53 11.03
C LEU A 23 20.51 -7.23 11.59
N GLY A 24 19.24 -7.25 11.98
CA GLY A 24 18.58 -6.09 12.58
C GLY A 24 19.29 -5.61 13.86
N LYS A 25 19.78 -6.53 14.71
CA LYS A 25 20.60 -6.18 15.89
C LYS A 25 21.92 -5.54 15.48
N THR A 26 22.62 -6.11 14.50
CA THR A 26 23.88 -5.59 13.97
C THR A 26 23.70 -4.17 13.42
N ILE A 27 22.64 -3.94 12.64
CA ILE A 27 22.29 -2.61 12.11
C ILE A 27 22.00 -1.63 13.26
N CYS A 28 21.24 -2.04 14.27
CA CYS A 28 20.97 -1.17 15.42
C CYS A 28 22.25 -0.75 16.15
N GLU A 29 23.21 -1.66 16.35
CA GLU A 29 24.50 -1.36 16.97
C GLU A 29 25.35 -0.43 16.10
N TRP A 30 25.38 -0.68 14.80
CA TRP A 30 26.09 0.13 13.83
C TRP A 30 25.56 1.58 13.76
N LEU A 31 24.24 1.75 13.73
CA LEU A 31 23.59 3.06 13.75
C LEU A 31 23.83 3.82 15.07
N ARG A 32 23.78 3.12 16.21
CA ARG A 32 24.06 3.72 17.53
C ARG A 32 25.50 4.21 17.64
N LYS A 33 26.48 3.46 17.11
CA LYS A 33 27.87 3.89 17.05
C LYS A 33 28.08 5.18 16.24
N ARG A 34 27.16 5.47 15.30
CA ARG A 34 27.11 6.71 14.51
C ARG A 34 26.30 7.84 15.17
N GLY A 35 25.85 7.66 16.39
CA GLY A 35 25.15 8.68 17.19
C GLY A 35 23.64 8.72 16.99
N SER A 36 23.04 7.77 16.26
CA SER A 36 21.60 7.70 16.09
C SER A 36 20.89 7.06 17.30
N HIS A 37 19.71 7.59 17.63
CA HIS A 37 18.80 6.92 18.56
C HIS A 37 18.00 5.84 17.80
N VAL A 38 18.13 4.58 18.21
CA VAL A 38 17.60 3.45 17.44
C VAL A 38 16.72 2.56 18.29
N GLN A 39 15.50 2.33 17.79
CA GLN A 39 14.56 1.35 18.32
C GLN A 39 14.40 0.19 17.34
N MET A 40 14.08 -1.01 17.82
CA MET A 40 13.83 -2.18 16.98
C MET A 40 12.48 -2.79 17.32
N LEU A 41 11.73 -3.13 16.28
CA LEU A 41 10.38 -3.70 16.38
C LEU A 41 10.24 -4.90 15.44
N PHE A 42 9.46 -5.90 15.84
CA PHE A 42 9.05 -6.97 14.91
C PHE A 42 7.80 -6.58 14.12
N ALA A 43 7.82 -6.85 12.84
CA ALA A 43 6.68 -6.63 11.96
C ALA A 43 5.42 -7.38 12.46
N GLY A 44 4.27 -6.74 12.36
CA GLY A 44 3.01 -7.23 12.88
C GLY A 44 2.58 -6.61 14.21
N LEU A 45 3.50 -6.02 14.96
CA LEU A 45 3.20 -5.25 16.16
C LEU A 45 2.65 -3.85 15.81
N GLU A 46 2.05 -3.21 16.80
CA GLU A 46 1.58 -1.83 16.66
C GLU A 46 2.77 -0.88 16.51
N LEU A 47 2.71 0.01 15.50
CA LEU A 47 3.80 0.93 15.18
C LEU A 47 3.69 2.26 15.94
N ALA A 48 2.48 2.70 16.21
CA ALA A 48 2.19 4.02 16.77
C ALA A 48 3.02 4.38 18.03
N PRO A 49 3.24 3.48 19.01
CA PRO A 49 4.07 3.81 20.19
C PRO A 49 5.53 4.12 19.85
N TYR A 50 6.02 3.65 18.72
CA TYR A 50 7.43 3.80 18.28
C TYR A 50 7.65 5.03 17.38
N LEU A 51 6.58 5.74 17.02
CA LEU A 51 6.64 6.96 16.21
C LEU A 51 6.76 8.24 17.05
N THR A 52 6.87 8.09 18.38
CA THR A 52 7.11 9.19 19.31
C THR A 52 8.34 8.90 20.15
N PRO A 53 9.40 9.72 20.09
CA PRO A 53 9.58 10.97 19.33
C PRO A 53 9.53 10.76 17.81
N PRO A 54 9.42 11.84 16.99
CA PRO A 54 9.36 11.72 15.54
C PRO A 54 10.52 10.87 15.00
N VAL A 55 10.19 9.95 14.11
CA VAL A 55 11.15 9.06 13.45
C VAL A 55 11.59 9.69 12.14
N ASP A 56 12.90 9.75 11.91
CA ASP A 56 13.50 10.35 10.71
C ASP A 56 13.65 9.34 9.57
N LEU A 57 13.77 8.04 9.90
CA LEU A 57 13.95 6.95 8.93
C LEU A 57 13.42 5.63 9.50
N ILE A 58 12.76 4.84 8.66
CA ILE A 58 12.42 3.45 8.98
C ILE A 58 13.25 2.52 8.12
N VAL A 59 14.01 1.62 8.75
CA VAL A 59 14.74 0.53 8.08
C VAL A 59 13.91 -0.75 8.20
N VAL A 60 13.48 -1.30 7.08
CA VAL A 60 12.64 -2.51 7.05
C VAL A 60 13.45 -3.71 6.58
N LEU A 61 13.59 -4.72 7.42
CA LEU A 61 14.22 -6.00 7.07
C LEU A 61 13.11 -7.02 6.77
N GLY A 62 12.78 -7.18 5.50
CA GLY A 62 11.68 -8.06 5.08
C GLY A 62 11.52 -8.17 3.59
N GLY A 63 10.52 -8.85 3.11
CA GLY A 63 10.08 -8.82 1.72
C GLY A 63 8.91 -7.84 1.54
N ASP A 64 8.40 -7.72 0.29
CA ASP A 64 7.37 -6.77 -0.12
C ASP A 64 6.17 -6.70 0.85
N GLY A 65 5.65 -7.83 1.31
CA GLY A 65 4.53 -7.84 2.27
C GLY A 65 4.84 -7.18 3.61
N THR A 66 6.10 -7.24 4.08
CA THR A 66 6.53 -6.55 5.31
C THR A 66 6.64 -5.05 5.06
N ILE A 67 7.23 -4.68 3.93
CA ILE A 67 7.41 -3.29 3.50
C ILE A 67 6.06 -2.60 3.37
N LEU A 68 5.14 -3.22 2.64
CA LEU A 68 3.78 -2.70 2.45
C LEU A 68 3.00 -2.57 3.76
N GLY A 69 3.16 -3.55 4.66
CA GLY A 69 2.54 -3.52 5.99
C GLY A 69 3.05 -2.36 6.86
N VAL A 70 4.32 -1.99 6.74
CA VAL A 70 4.91 -0.82 7.41
C VAL A 70 4.48 0.47 6.70
N ALA A 71 4.66 0.53 5.39
CA ALA A 71 4.36 1.71 4.58
C ALA A 71 2.92 2.20 4.80
N ARG A 72 1.94 1.29 4.80
CA ARG A 72 0.53 1.62 5.02
C ARG A 72 0.27 2.30 6.38
N LYS A 73 1.02 1.94 7.41
CA LYS A 73 0.87 2.51 8.77
C LYS A 73 1.49 3.90 8.92
N VAL A 74 2.33 4.30 7.99
CA VAL A 74 3.04 5.59 8.02
C VAL A 74 2.67 6.51 6.85
N VAL A 75 1.65 6.13 6.07
CA VAL A 75 1.12 7.03 5.02
C VAL A 75 0.73 8.37 5.64
N GLY A 76 1.17 9.46 5.00
CA GLY A 76 0.92 10.83 5.46
C GLY A 76 1.86 11.35 6.55
N LEU A 77 2.75 10.51 7.11
CA LEU A 77 3.76 10.96 8.09
C LEU A 77 5.06 11.45 7.44
N GLU A 78 5.19 11.30 6.13
CA GLU A 78 6.38 11.69 5.35
C GLU A 78 7.70 11.07 5.86
N ILE A 79 7.63 9.91 6.51
CA ILE A 79 8.80 9.18 6.99
C ILE A 79 9.34 8.31 5.86
N PRO A 80 10.59 8.50 5.43
CA PRO A 80 11.21 7.64 4.42
C PRO A 80 11.40 6.22 4.93
N LEU A 81 11.28 5.24 4.01
CA LEU A 81 11.56 3.84 4.26
C LEU A 81 12.73 3.40 3.40
N VAL A 82 13.66 2.66 3.99
CA VAL A 82 14.69 1.89 3.27
C VAL A 82 14.47 0.41 3.54
N CYS A 83 14.63 -0.41 2.51
CA CYS A 83 14.22 -1.80 2.56
C CYS A 83 15.39 -2.73 2.28
N ILE A 84 15.67 -3.65 3.21
CA ILE A 84 16.66 -4.72 3.08
C ILE A 84 15.91 -6.03 2.85
N ASN A 85 16.24 -6.73 1.76
CA ASN A 85 15.50 -7.88 1.28
C ASN A 85 15.70 -9.12 2.17
N PHE A 86 14.65 -9.58 2.82
CA PHE A 86 14.56 -10.89 3.50
C PHE A 86 13.37 -11.70 2.97
N GLY A 87 13.10 -11.57 1.68
CA GLY A 87 12.03 -12.26 0.98
C GLY A 87 12.54 -12.98 -0.27
N ARG A 88 11.61 -13.34 -1.14
CA ARG A 88 11.93 -13.64 -2.53
C ARG A 88 12.25 -12.33 -3.24
N VAL A 89 12.87 -12.40 -4.42
CA VAL A 89 13.09 -11.22 -5.26
C VAL A 89 11.77 -10.43 -5.36
N GLY A 90 11.78 -9.22 -4.83
CA GLY A 90 10.63 -8.31 -4.76
C GLY A 90 10.86 -7.06 -5.63
N PHE A 91 9.83 -6.24 -5.75
CA PHE A 91 9.87 -4.98 -6.51
C PHE A 91 10.16 -3.76 -5.62
N LEU A 92 10.17 -3.95 -4.28
CA LEU A 92 10.21 -2.83 -3.32
C LEU A 92 11.50 -2.78 -2.49
N SER A 93 12.31 -3.83 -2.50
CA SER A 93 13.58 -3.85 -1.75
C SER A 93 14.72 -3.46 -2.68
N ASP A 94 15.48 -2.44 -2.27
CA ASP A 94 16.60 -1.91 -3.05
C ASP A 94 17.98 -2.38 -2.54
N ILE A 95 18.05 -3.02 -1.35
CA ILE A 95 19.30 -3.44 -0.71
C ILE A 95 19.24 -4.93 -0.40
N GLU A 96 20.22 -5.67 -0.89
CA GLU A 96 20.42 -7.08 -0.51
C GLU A 96 21.09 -7.16 0.89
N PRO A 97 20.85 -8.24 1.66
CA PRO A 97 21.39 -8.37 3.01
C PRO A 97 22.91 -8.31 3.10
N GLU A 98 23.61 -8.70 2.05
CA GLU A 98 25.07 -8.68 1.98
C GLU A 98 25.64 -7.26 1.82
N ASP A 99 24.87 -6.37 1.17
CA ASP A 99 25.26 -5.00 0.84
C ASP A 99 24.67 -3.96 1.81
N TRP A 100 24.10 -4.40 2.95
CA TRP A 100 23.34 -3.56 3.85
C TRP A 100 24.10 -2.33 4.36
N GLU A 101 25.40 -2.49 4.69
CA GLU A 101 26.21 -1.41 5.27
C GLU A 101 26.43 -0.30 4.25
N LYS A 102 26.85 -0.66 3.04
CA LYS A 102 27.03 0.28 1.94
C LYS A 102 25.71 0.97 1.57
N GLY A 103 24.63 0.21 1.46
CA GLY A 103 23.31 0.75 1.11
C GLY A 103 22.77 1.72 2.16
N LEU A 104 22.97 1.43 3.46
CA LEU A 104 22.58 2.36 4.52
C LEU A 104 23.48 3.59 4.58
N GLU A 105 24.78 3.48 4.32
CA GLU A 105 25.66 4.66 4.20
C GLU A 105 25.18 5.59 3.08
N GLU A 106 24.91 5.06 1.90
CA GLU A 106 24.37 5.86 0.79
C GLU A 106 23.06 6.55 1.13
N VAL A 107 22.14 5.86 1.83
CA VAL A 107 20.85 6.44 2.27
C VAL A 107 21.04 7.53 3.31
N LEU A 108 21.95 7.37 4.26
CA LEU A 108 22.21 8.36 5.33
C LEU A 108 22.91 9.62 4.80
N ASP A 109 23.68 9.48 3.73
CA ASP A 109 24.45 10.57 3.10
C ASP A 109 23.67 11.30 1.98
N THR A 110 22.47 10.80 1.63
CA THR A 110 21.67 11.36 0.54
C THR A 110 20.35 11.94 1.05
N ASP A 111 19.94 13.06 0.48
CA ASP A 111 18.60 13.61 0.65
C ASP A 111 17.57 13.04 -0.35
N TYR A 112 17.99 12.09 -1.20
CA TYR A 112 17.12 11.53 -2.21
C TYR A 112 16.11 10.56 -1.60
N CYS A 113 14.84 10.89 -1.78
CA CYS A 113 13.71 10.04 -1.43
C CYS A 113 12.72 10.01 -2.59
N ARG A 114 12.38 8.80 -3.06
CA ARG A 114 11.33 8.65 -4.06
C ARG A 114 9.96 8.70 -3.38
N ARG A 115 9.13 9.66 -3.76
CA ARG A 115 7.73 9.71 -3.32
C ARG A 115 6.88 8.79 -4.16
N THR A 116 6.02 8.04 -3.52
CA THR A 116 5.07 7.13 -4.19
C THR A 116 3.63 7.49 -3.86
N THR A 117 2.72 7.02 -4.69
CA THR A 117 1.28 7.23 -4.52
C THR A 117 0.72 6.22 -3.53
N ALA A 118 -0.20 6.64 -2.68
CA ALA A 118 -1.08 5.78 -1.90
C ALA A 118 -2.54 6.14 -2.21
N LEU A 119 -3.43 5.16 -2.12
CA LEU A 119 -4.87 5.35 -2.27
C LEU A 119 -5.48 5.58 -0.89
N ALA A 120 -6.18 6.69 -0.70
CA ALA A 120 -7.05 6.90 0.44
C ALA A 120 -8.41 6.30 0.12
N TRP A 121 -9.00 5.52 1.04
CA TRP A 121 -10.31 4.93 0.83
C TRP A 121 -11.25 5.20 2.00
N GLN A 122 -12.53 5.32 1.71
CA GLN A 122 -13.59 5.45 2.69
C GLN A 122 -14.82 4.64 2.27
N LEU A 123 -15.35 3.86 3.20
CA LEU A 123 -16.59 3.11 3.04
C LEU A 123 -17.69 3.77 3.90
N THR A 124 -18.78 4.14 3.24
CA THR A 124 -19.93 4.78 3.88
C THR A 124 -21.15 3.88 3.76
N ARG A 125 -21.88 3.70 4.86
CA ARG A 125 -23.13 2.93 4.95
C ARG A 125 -24.21 3.80 5.61
N TYR A 126 -25.33 4.00 4.93
CA TYR A 126 -26.42 4.86 5.39
C TYR A 126 -25.95 6.25 5.87
N GLY A 127 -25.00 6.85 5.16
CA GLY A 127 -24.43 8.17 5.50
C GLY A 127 -23.38 8.15 6.62
N HIS A 128 -23.08 7.00 7.21
CA HIS A 128 -22.05 6.86 8.26
C HIS A 128 -20.79 6.19 7.72
N VAL A 129 -19.64 6.73 8.07
CA VAL A 129 -18.35 6.11 7.74
C VAL A 129 -18.16 4.85 8.59
N VAL A 130 -18.10 3.69 7.94
CA VAL A 130 -17.92 2.37 8.58
C VAL A 130 -16.52 1.81 8.40
N GLY A 131 -15.71 2.42 7.54
CA GLY A 131 -14.31 2.09 7.34
C GLY A 131 -13.59 3.17 6.56
N LYS A 132 -12.31 3.38 6.86
CA LYS A 132 -11.43 4.27 6.11
C LYS A 132 -9.98 3.92 6.34
N GLY A 133 -9.11 4.26 5.42
CA GLY A 133 -7.68 4.00 5.54
C GLY A 133 -6.89 4.32 4.27
N PHE A 134 -5.74 3.69 4.16
CA PHE A 134 -4.85 3.84 3.02
C PHE A 134 -4.45 2.48 2.46
N ALA A 135 -4.26 2.42 1.15
CA ALA A 135 -3.65 1.31 0.44
C ALA A 135 -2.38 1.79 -0.29
N VAL A 136 -1.30 1.04 -0.18
CA VAL A 136 -0.06 1.32 -0.91
C VAL A 136 -0.06 0.60 -2.26
N ASN A 137 -0.70 -0.57 -2.35
CA ASN A 137 -0.83 -1.34 -3.59
C ASN A 137 -2.14 -1.09 -4.32
N ASP A 138 -3.23 -1.61 -3.75
CA ASP A 138 -4.52 -1.67 -4.41
C ASP A 138 -5.69 -1.62 -3.43
N VAL A 139 -6.83 -1.22 -3.97
CA VAL A 139 -8.17 -1.33 -3.37
C VAL A 139 -9.01 -2.16 -4.32
N VAL A 140 -9.54 -3.28 -3.84
CA VAL A 140 -10.32 -4.22 -4.66
C VAL A 140 -11.72 -4.35 -4.10
N LEU A 141 -12.71 -4.05 -4.91
CA LEU A 141 -14.10 -4.37 -4.68
C LEU A 141 -14.42 -5.63 -5.50
N SER A 142 -14.71 -6.75 -4.84
CA SER A 142 -14.99 -8.03 -5.50
C SER A 142 -16.29 -8.66 -5.01
N ARG A 143 -16.83 -9.59 -5.79
CA ARG A 143 -17.92 -10.45 -5.33
C ARG A 143 -17.46 -11.39 -4.20
N ALA A 144 -18.34 -11.73 -3.28
CA ALA A 144 -18.09 -12.80 -2.32
C ALA A 144 -18.19 -14.18 -3.01
N ALA A 145 -17.71 -15.25 -2.33
CA ALA A 145 -17.35 -16.54 -2.93
C ALA A 145 -18.42 -17.22 -3.83
N MET A 146 -19.70 -17.09 -3.53
CA MET A 146 -20.79 -17.66 -4.36
C MET A 146 -21.79 -16.59 -4.83
N ALA A 147 -21.38 -15.32 -4.76
CA ALA A 147 -22.25 -14.22 -5.05
C ALA A 147 -22.41 -13.97 -6.57
N ARG A 148 -23.49 -13.27 -6.91
CA ARG A 148 -23.70 -12.72 -8.24
C ARG A 148 -22.64 -11.65 -8.52
N LEU A 149 -22.53 -11.23 -9.79
CA LEU A 149 -21.66 -10.14 -10.19
C LEU A 149 -21.91 -8.90 -9.33
N VAL A 150 -20.84 -8.18 -9.01
CA VAL A 150 -20.94 -6.84 -8.44
C VAL A 150 -21.60 -5.92 -9.46
N CYS A 151 -22.67 -5.26 -9.05
CA CYS A 151 -23.33 -4.23 -9.83
C CYS A 151 -23.09 -2.88 -9.15
N ALA A 152 -22.39 -1.98 -9.81
CA ALA A 152 -22.09 -0.66 -9.26
C ALA A 152 -22.29 0.45 -10.30
N ASP A 153 -22.77 1.58 -9.84
CA ASP A 153 -22.59 2.85 -10.55
C ASP A 153 -21.20 3.39 -10.17
N ILE A 154 -20.43 3.71 -11.19
CA ILE A 154 -19.05 4.16 -11.04
C ILE A 154 -19.00 5.63 -11.41
N PHE A 155 -18.55 6.46 -10.51
CA PHE A 155 -18.35 7.89 -10.71
C PHE A 155 -16.85 8.20 -10.69
N VAL A 156 -16.46 9.11 -11.56
CA VAL A 156 -15.10 9.66 -11.63
C VAL A 156 -15.22 11.18 -11.46
N ASN A 157 -14.64 11.73 -10.41
CA ASN A 157 -14.74 13.15 -10.06
C ASN A 157 -16.21 13.64 -10.02
N ASN A 158 -17.12 12.84 -9.45
CA ASN A 158 -18.57 13.05 -9.37
C ASN A 158 -19.35 12.93 -10.69
N GLU A 159 -18.71 12.64 -11.82
CA GLU A 159 -19.39 12.37 -13.08
C GLU A 159 -19.61 10.87 -13.25
N LEU A 160 -20.82 10.47 -13.61
CA LEU A 160 -21.16 9.07 -13.83
C LEU A 160 -20.41 8.54 -15.06
N MET A 161 -19.45 7.63 -14.84
CA MET A 161 -18.76 6.93 -15.90
C MET A 161 -19.62 5.80 -16.50
N GLY A 162 -20.42 5.12 -15.66
CA GLY A 162 -21.34 4.07 -16.12
C GLY A 162 -21.83 3.16 -15.01
N SER A 163 -22.85 2.36 -15.34
CA SER A 163 -23.35 1.26 -14.54
C SER A 163 -22.74 -0.05 -15.04
N VAL A 164 -21.93 -0.72 -14.22
CA VAL A 164 -21.14 -1.87 -14.65
C VAL A 164 -21.44 -3.10 -13.79
N ARG A 165 -21.44 -4.24 -14.44
CA ARG A 165 -21.52 -5.56 -13.81
C ARG A 165 -20.22 -6.28 -14.06
N ALA A 166 -19.54 -6.74 -13.00
CA ALA A 166 -18.23 -7.39 -13.09
C ALA A 166 -18.03 -8.38 -11.93
N ASP A 167 -17.01 -9.23 -12.02
CA ASP A 167 -16.54 -9.99 -10.86
C ASP A 167 -15.96 -9.05 -9.78
N GLY A 168 -15.51 -7.86 -10.20
CA GLY A 168 -15.03 -6.83 -9.31
C GLY A 168 -14.42 -5.64 -10.03
N PHE A 169 -13.90 -4.71 -9.23
CA PHE A 169 -13.19 -3.52 -9.68
C PHE A 169 -11.93 -3.35 -8.84
N LEU A 170 -10.85 -2.98 -9.47
CA LEU A 170 -9.57 -2.79 -8.82
C LEU A 170 -9.03 -1.40 -9.15
N LEU A 171 -8.61 -0.69 -8.10
CA LEU A 171 -7.80 0.52 -8.23
C LEU A 171 -6.40 0.20 -7.73
N SER A 172 -5.39 0.50 -8.53
CA SER A 172 -4.00 0.19 -8.20
C SER A 172 -3.11 1.42 -8.31
N THR A 173 -2.22 1.55 -7.35
CA THR A 173 -1.09 2.48 -7.45
C THR A 173 -0.07 1.97 -8.49
N PRO A 174 0.88 2.79 -8.92
CA PRO A 174 1.99 2.31 -9.74
C PRO A 174 2.77 1.14 -9.12
N ILE A 175 3.03 1.19 -7.81
CA ILE A 175 3.70 0.10 -7.08
C ILE A 175 2.85 -1.18 -7.13
N GLY A 176 1.56 -1.07 -6.87
CA GLY A 176 0.63 -2.20 -6.89
C GLY A 176 0.36 -2.76 -8.27
N SER A 177 0.70 -2.03 -9.35
CA SER A 177 0.39 -2.43 -10.72
C SER A 177 1.05 -3.74 -11.13
N SER A 178 2.22 -4.06 -10.57
CA SER A 178 2.94 -5.34 -10.81
C SER A 178 2.33 -6.55 -10.08
N GLY A 179 1.38 -6.32 -9.18
CA GLY A 179 0.70 -7.35 -8.38
C GLY A 179 -0.59 -7.85 -9.03
N TYR A 180 -1.70 -7.77 -8.29
CA TYR A 180 -3.00 -8.26 -8.75
C TYR A 180 -3.50 -7.53 -10.00
N SER A 181 -3.18 -6.24 -10.14
CA SER A 181 -3.60 -5.40 -11.28
C SER A 181 -3.18 -6.00 -12.62
N VAL A 182 -1.89 -6.33 -12.81
CA VAL A 182 -1.40 -6.93 -14.05
C VAL A 182 -2.00 -8.32 -14.29
N GLY A 183 -2.20 -9.11 -13.24
CA GLY A 183 -2.88 -10.41 -13.32
C GLY A 183 -4.35 -10.30 -13.74
N ALA A 184 -5.01 -9.19 -13.44
CA ALA A 184 -6.38 -8.88 -13.87
C ALA A 184 -6.43 -8.20 -15.25
N GLY A 185 -5.32 -8.11 -15.97
CA GLY A 185 -5.25 -7.48 -17.31
C GLY A 185 -5.05 -5.96 -17.27
N GLY A 186 -4.69 -5.41 -16.12
CA GLY A 186 -4.34 -3.99 -15.97
C GLY A 186 -2.96 -3.65 -16.54
N PRO A 187 -2.67 -2.38 -16.79
CA PRO A 187 -1.38 -1.92 -17.26
C PRO A 187 -0.32 -2.01 -16.14
N LEU A 188 0.91 -2.36 -16.51
CA LEU A 188 2.06 -2.15 -15.66
C LEU A 188 2.47 -0.69 -15.72
N LEU A 189 2.52 -0.03 -14.56
CA LEU A 189 2.89 1.38 -14.44
C LEU A 189 4.31 1.53 -13.90
N SER A 190 5.09 2.44 -14.48
CA SER A 190 6.35 2.87 -13.86
C SER A 190 6.06 3.49 -12.49
N PRO A 191 6.86 3.19 -11.45
CA PRO A 191 6.71 3.80 -10.13
C PRO A 191 6.75 5.33 -10.10
N GLU A 192 7.28 5.95 -11.15
CA GLU A 192 7.38 7.41 -11.29
C GLU A 192 6.10 8.07 -11.81
N ILE A 193 5.17 7.27 -12.35
CA ILE A 193 3.91 7.81 -12.88
C ILE A 193 3.02 8.25 -11.71
N ARG A 194 2.57 9.50 -11.74
CA ARG A 194 1.56 10.02 -10.81
C ARG A 194 0.15 9.68 -11.30
N GLY A 195 -0.18 8.39 -11.26
CA GLY A 195 -1.45 7.87 -11.77
C GLY A 195 -1.98 6.71 -10.94
N VAL A 196 -3.22 6.35 -11.23
CA VAL A 196 -3.96 5.21 -10.65
C VAL A 196 -4.50 4.38 -11.80
N ALA A 197 -4.25 3.07 -11.79
CA ALA A 197 -4.89 2.15 -12.72
C ALA A 197 -6.26 1.76 -12.18
N PHE A 198 -7.31 1.94 -12.99
CA PHE A 198 -8.63 1.35 -12.80
C PHE A 198 -8.75 0.11 -13.66
N VAL A 199 -9.03 -1.03 -13.05
CA VAL A 199 -9.10 -2.33 -13.74
C VAL A 199 -10.42 -3.03 -13.39
N PRO A 200 -11.39 -3.10 -14.33
CA PRO A 200 -12.56 -3.94 -14.16
C PRO A 200 -12.15 -5.42 -14.26
N ILE A 201 -12.59 -6.25 -13.31
CA ILE A 201 -12.29 -7.69 -13.27
C ILE A 201 -13.44 -8.42 -13.95
N CYS A 202 -13.18 -9.07 -15.07
CA CYS A 202 -14.16 -9.82 -15.86
C CYS A 202 -15.48 -9.06 -16.06
N PRO A 203 -15.48 -7.83 -16.62
CA PRO A 203 -16.70 -7.05 -16.81
C PRO A 203 -17.64 -7.77 -17.78
N PHE A 204 -18.93 -7.82 -17.43
CA PHE A 204 -19.94 -8.43 -18.29
C PHE A 204 -20.07 -7.65 -19.59
N LEU A 205 -19.97 -8.35 -20.73
CA LEU A 205 -19.97 -7.80 -22.10
C LEU A 205 -18.78 -6.87 -22.40
N ASN A 206 -17.70 -6.92 -21.64
CA ASN A 206 -16.48 -6.10 -21.87
C ASN A 206 -16.76 -4.58 -22.05
N THR A 207 -17.68 -4.06 -21.27
CA THR A 207 -18.19 -2.70 -21.42
C THR A 207 -17.21 -1.59 -21.07
N ILE A 208 -16.20 -1.88 -20.25
CA ILE A 208 -15.20 -0.90 -19.81
C ILE A 208 -13.80 -1.54 -19.80
N PRO A 209 -12.84 -0.97 -20.55
CA PRO A 209 -11.44 -1.45 -20.51
C PRO A 209 -10.70 -0.98 -19.26
N PRO A 210 -9.54 -1.57 -18.94
CA PRO A 210 -8.60 -0.98 -17.99
C PRO A 210 -8.15 0.41 -18.45
N MET A 211 -8.06 1.34 -17.50
CA MET A 211 -7.72 2.75 -17.75
C MET A 211 -6.73 3.27 -16.72
N VAL A 212 -6.01 4.32 -17.08
CA VAL A 212 -5.10 5.04 -16.14
C VAL A 212 -5.61 6.46 -15.97
N PHE A 213 -5.72 6.89 -14.73
CA PHE A 213 -6.17 8.22 -14.34
C PHE A 213 -5.09 8.96 -13.54
N PRO A 214 -5.13 10.30 -13.49
CA PRO A 214 -4.27 11.08 -12.60
C PRO A 214 -4.46 10.66 -11.13
N CYS A 215 -3.42 10.75 -10.31
CA CYS A 215 -3.46 10.34 -8.90
C CYS A 215 -4.41 11.19 -8.02
N ALA A 216 -4.87 12.35 -8.51
CA ALA A 216 -5.85 13.18 -7.82
C ALA A 216 -7.32 12.83 -8.18
N THR A 217 -7.53 11.79 -8.99
CA THR A 217 -8.87 11.37 -9.37
C THR A 217 -9.58 10.71 -8.19
N ILE A 218 -10.85 11.07 -7.99
CA ILE A 218 -11.71 10.46 -7.00
C ILE A 218 -12.66 9.48 -7.69
N PHE A 219 -12.59 8.23 -7.29
CA PHE A 219 -13.52 7.19 -7.70
C PHE A 219 -14.57 6.98 -6.63
N ARG A 220 -15.83 6.86 -7.04
CA ARG A 220 -16.93 6.50 -6.15
C ARG A 220 -17.70 5.34 -6.75
N PHE A 221 -17.85 4.27 -5.97
CA PHE A 221 -18.62 3.08 -6.32
C PHE A 221 -19.87 3.01 -5.45
N GLU A 222 -21.04 3.04 -6.08
CA GLU A 222 -22.33 2.88 -5.42
C GLU A 222 -22.90 1.51 -5.74
N LEU A 223 -23.01 0.63 -4.74
CA LEU A 223 -23.53 -0.71 -4.93
C LEU A 223 -25.02 -0.69 -5.19
N LYS A 224 -25.44 -1.32 -6.30
CA LYS A 224 -26.85 -1.38 -6.72
C LYS A 224 -27.59 -2.58 -6.10
N PRO A 225 -28.94 -2.49 -6.04
CA PRO A 225 -29.78 -3.64 -5.74
C PRO A 225 -29.48 -4.81 -6.70
N GLY A 226 -29.40 -6.04 -6.14
CA GLY A 226 -29.00 -7.23 -6.88
C GLY A 226 -27.53 -7.65 -6.69
N THR A 227 -26.70 -6.79 -6.11
CA THR A 227 -25.42 -7.16 -5.52
C THR A 227 -25.71 -7.79 -4.16
N THR A 228 -25.53 -9.09 -4.01
CA THR A 228 -25.89 -9.79 -2.76
C THR A 228 -24.84 -9.57 -1.68
N GLU A 229 -23.61 -9.91 -1.96
CA GLU A 229 -22.48 -9.72 -1.04
C GLU A 229 -21.24 -9.36 -1.85
N SER A 230 -20.60 -8.28 -1.47
CA SER A 230 -19.34 -7.83 -2.03
C SER A 230 -18.30 -7.71 -0.93
N TYR A 231 -17.05 -7.78 -1.30
CA TYR A 231 -15.94 -7.71 -0.38
C TYR A 231 -14.96 -6.64 -0.81
N LEU A 232 -14.70 -5.70 0.09
CA LEU A 232 -13.62 -4.74 -0.07
C LEU A 232 -12.35 -5.37 0.47
N THR A 233 -11.30 -5.42 -0.35
CA THR A 233 -9.95 -5.85 0.06
C THR A 233 -8.98 -4.70 -0.16
N VAL A 234 -8.13 -4.45 0.84
CA VAL A 234 -7.15 -3.36 0.83
C VAL A 234 -5.75 -3.94 0.94
N GLY A 235 -4.96 -3.79 -0.13
CA GLY A 235 -3.58 -4.28 -0.21
C GLY A 235 -3.44 -5.78 0.07
N GLY A 236 -4.47 -6.58 -0.20
CA GLY A 236 -4.50 -8.03 0.03
C GLY A 236 -4.43 -8.47 1.50
N GLN A 237 -4.52 -7.56 2.47
CA GLN A 237 -4.29 -7.86 3.90
C GLN A 237 -5.47 -7.51 4.82
N GLU A 238 -6.27 -6.56 4.45
CA GLU A 238 -7.46 -6.14 5.17
C GLU A 238 -8.68 -6.34 4.29
N GLY A 239 -9.81 -6.69 4.91
CA GLY A 239 -11.03 -6.86 4.15
C GLY A 239 -12.27 -6.57 4.97
N GLN A 240 -13.31 -6.07 4.29
CA GLN A 240 -14.58 -5.71 4.89
C GLN A 240 -15.73 -6.10 3.97
N LEU A 241 -16.78 -6.67 4.58
CA LEU A 241 -18.01 -7.00 3.85
C LEU A 241 -18.76 -5.72 3.48
N MET A 242 -19.13 -5.61 2.20
CA MET A 242 -19.95 -4.54 1.67
C MET A 242 -21.37 -5.03 1.39
N GLN A 243 -22.33 -4.13 1.51
CA GLN A 243 -23.76 -4.37 1.34
C GLN A 243 -24.36 -3.46 0.27
N THR A 244 -25.53 -3.80 -0.22
CA THR A 244 -26.30 -2.93 -1.11
C THR A 244 -26.44 -1.53 -0.51
N HIS A 245 -26.31 -0.50 -1.34
CA HIS A 245 -26.28 0.92 -0.97
C HIS A 245 -25.03 1.39 -0.19
N ASP A 246 -24.04 0.53 0.03
CA ASP A 246 -22.74 1.03 0.49
C ASP A 246 -22.08 1.86 -0.62
N ILE A 247 -21.36 2.89 -0.20
CA ILE A 247 -20.59 3.77 -1.08
C ILE A 247 -19.12 3.62 -0.71
N LEU A 248 -18.32 3.21 -1.69
CA LEU A 248 -16.86 3.20 -1.57
C LEU A 248 -16.30 4.38 -2.35
N GLU A 249 -15.56 5.24 -1.67
CA GLU A 249 -14.74 6.30 -2.29
C GLU A 249 -13.26 5.96 -2.16
N VAL A 250 -12.51 6.22 -3.22
CA VAL A 250 -11.05 6.00 -3.27
C VAL A 250 -10.41 7.18 -3.99
#